data_37aa23beccaf520ad6bb3277cf68bf74
#
_entry.id   37aa23beccaf520ad6bb3277cf68bf74
#
_cell.length_a   1.000
_cell.length_b   1.000
_cell.length_c   1.000
_cell.angle_alpha   90.00
_cell.angle_beta   90.00
_cell.angle_gamma   90.00
#
_symmetry.space_group_name_H-M   'P 1'
#
loop_
_entity.id
_entity.type
_entity.pdbx_description
1 polymer ?
#
loop_
_entity_poly.entity_id
_entity_poly.type
_entity_poly.pdbx_seq_one_letter_code
_entity_poly.pdbx_strand_id
1 'polypeptide(L)'
;IDHLRTFYSCLYRSVLFPRSFYEIDAKGNVMHYSPYNGEVLPGYMFTDTGFWDTFRCLFPFLNLMYPSMNTKMQEGLVNTYKESGFLPEWASPGHRGCMVGNNSASVVADAYLKGLKGYDIETLWEAVKHGANAVHPNVGSTGRLGHEYYNKLGYVPYNVGINENAART
;
A
#
# COMPACT_ATOMS: atom_id res chain seq x y z
N ILE A 1 -1.87 29.81 -21.42
CA ILE A 1 -1.20 28.60 -21.99
C ILE A 1 -0.27 27.99 -20.95
N ASP A 2 0.59 28.77 -20.27
CA ASP A 2 1.60 28.25 -19.34
C ASP A 2 0.97 27.58 -18.11
N HIS A 3 -0.10 28.15 -17.56
CA HIS A 3 -0.84 27.50 -16.47
C HIS A 3 -1.44 26.13 -16.88
N LEU A 4 -1.93 26.00 -18.11
CA LEU A 4 -2.41 24.71 -18.62
C LEU A 4 -1.28 23.71 -18.80
N ARG A 5 -0.13 24.12 -19.31
CA ARG A 5 1.05 23.26 -19.42
C ARG A 5 1.51 22.77 -18.06
N THR A 6 1.58 23.66 -17.08
CA THR A 6 1.91 23.31 -15.69
C THR A 6 0.91 22.32 -15.12
N PHE A 7 -0.39 22.61 -15.24
CA PHE A 7 -1.46 21.74 -14.75
C PHE A 7 -1.38 20.34 -15.35
N TYR A 8 -1.34 20.21 -16.67
CA TYR A 8 -1.30 18.89 -17.31
C TYR A 8 0.02 18.15 -17.09
N SER A 9 1.14 18.86 -16.97
CA SER A 9 2.42 18.27 -16.61
C SER A 9 2.41 17.70 -15.19
N CYS A 10 1.80 18.40 -14.23
CA CYS A 10 1.63 17.90 -12.86
C CYS A 10 0.64 16.72 -12.81
N LEU A 11 -0.49 16.83 -13.52
CA LEU A 11 -1.48 15.77 -13.60
C LEU A 11 -0.88 14.48 -14.19
N TYR A 12 -0.13 14.59 -15.29
CA TYR A 12 0.56 13.45 -15.89
C TYR A 12 1.51 12.78 -14.90
N ARG A 13 2.32 13.57 -14.19
CA ARG A 13 3.26 13.03 -13.18
C ARG A 13 2.55 12.38 -12.01
N SER A 14 1.41 12.90 -11.60
CA SER A 14 0.61 12.32 -10.49
C SER A 14 0.07 10.93 -10.80
N VAL A 15 -0.08 10.56 -12.07
CA VAL A 15 -0.63 9.26 -12.48
C VAL A 15 0.42 8.32 -13.09
N LEU A 16 1.72 8.67 -13.01
CA LEU A 16 2.80 7.78 -13.45
C LEU A 16 2.99 6.57 -12.53
N PHE A 17 2.68 6.73 -11.25
CA PHE A 17 2.81 5.71 -10.21
C PHE A 17 1.56 5.69 -9.31
N PRO A 18 1.19 4.51 -8.75
CA PRO A 18 1.81 3.20 -8.97
C PRO A 18 1.62 2.70 -10.39
N ARG A 19 2.53 1.84 -10.85
CA ARG A 19 2.42 1.17 -12.15
C ARG A 19 1.50 -0.03 -12.08
N SER A 20 0.76 -0.27 -13.14
CA SER A 20 0.05 -1.54 -13.34
C SER A 20 1.04 -2.69 -13.44
N PHE A 21 0.83 -3.74 -12.65
CA PHE A 21 1.64 -4.95 -12.63
C PHE A 21 0.74 -6.16 -12.86
N TYR A 22 -0.09 -6.05 -13.87
CA TYR A 22 -1.02 -7.08 -14.33
C TYR A 22 -1.18 -7.02 -15.84
N GLU A 23 -1.64 -8.11 -16.40
CA GLU A 23 -1.95 -8.26 -17.84
C GLU A 23 -3.35 -8.82 -18.01
N ILE A 24 -3.87 -8.72 -19.24
CA ILE A 24 -5.15 -9.34 -19.62
C ILE A 24 -4.81 -10.54 -20.50
N ASP A 25 -5.23 -11.72 -20.09
CA ASP A 25 -5.00 -12.95 -20.86
C ASP A 25 -5.86 -13.01 -22.14
N ALA A 26 -5.63 -14.01 -22.97
CA ALA A 26 -6.36 -14.22 -24.23
C ALA A 26 -7.86 -14.46 -24.04
N LYS A 27 -8.32 -14.75 -22.83
CA LYS A 27 -9.73 -14.96 -22.47
C LYS A 27 -10.37 -13.71 -21.85
N GLY A 28 -9.59 -12.63 -21.68
CA GLY A 28 -10.05 -11.40 -21.07
C GLY A 28 -9.93 -11.37 -19.54
N ASN A 29 -9.28 -12.34 -18.91
CA ASN A 29 -9.08 -12.35 -17.46
C ASN A 29 -7.89 -11.47 -17.07
N VAL A 30 -8.04 -10.75 -15.97
CA VAL A 30 -6.94 -9.99 -15.35
C VAL A 30 -6.05 -10.96 -14.59
N MET A 31 -4.77 -11.00 -14.91
CA MET A 31 -3.77 -11.89 -14.32
C MET A 31 -2.52 -11.10 -13.94
N HIS A 32 -1.83 -11.51 -12.89
CA HIS A 32 -0.55 -10.93 -12.52
C HIS A 32 0.45 -12.02 -12.10
N TYR A 33 1.73 -11.71 -12.24
CA TYR A 33 2.80 -12.48 -11.62
C TYR A 33 3.03 -11.95 -10.20
N SER A 34 2.87 -12.80 -9.19
CA SER A 34 3.09 -12.42 -7.81
C SER A 34 4.58 -12.23 -7.51
N PRO A 35 5.03 -11.02 -7.13
CA PRO A 35 6.41 -10.81 -6.72
C PRO A 35 6.68 -11.35 -5.30
N TYR A 36 5.67 -11.91 -4.65
CA TYR A 36 5.73 -12.39 -3.27
C TYR A 36 5.90 -13.91 -3.18
N ASN A 37 5.25 -14.66 -4.06
CA ASN A 37 5.30 -16.13 -4.06
C ASN A 37 5.75 -16.74 -5.40
N GLY A 38 5.86 -15.94 -6.47
CA GLY A 38 6.33 -16.40 -7.79
C GLY A 38 5.27 -17.10 -8.64
N GLU A 39 4.00 -17.02 -8.26
CA GLU A 39 2.89 -17.64 -9.00
C GLU A 39 2.21 -16.63 -9.93
N VAL A 40 1.54 -17.15 -10.98
CA VAL A 40 0.64 -16.37 -11.83
C VAL A 40 -0.76 -16.52 -11.29
N LEU A 41 -1.34 -15.42 -10.82
CA LEU A 41 -2.60 -15.40 -10.08
C LEU A 41 -3.61 -14.43 -10.72
N PRO A 42 -4.92 -14.65 -10.52
CA PRO A 42 -5.94 -13.73 -11.03
C PRO A 42 -6.02 -12.45 -10.20
N GLY A 43 -6.46 -11.37 -10.84
CA GLY A 43 -6.74 -10.08 -10.21
C GLY A 43 -5.69 -9.01 -10.48
N TYR A 44 -5.95 -7.80 -9.97
CA TYR A 44 -5.07 -6.65 -10.15
C TYR A 44 -3.86 -6.71 -9.21
N MET A 45 -2.74 -6.20 -9.71
CA MET A 45 -1.54 -5.93 -8.91
C MET A 45 -0.94 -4.60 -9.36
N PHE A 46 -0.35 -3.86 -8.40
CA PHE A 46 0.32 -2.59 -8.67
C PHE A 46 1.68 -2.57 -7.96
N THR A 47 2.60 -1.81 -8.52
CA THR A 47 3.97 -1.71 -8.03
C THR A 47 4.53 -0.29 -8.15
N ASP A 48 5.76 -0.10 -7.70
CA ASP A 48 6.52 1.15 -7.76
C ASP A 48 5.82 2.31 -7.06
N THR A 49 5.47 2.11 -5.79
CA THR A 49 4.94 3.17 -4.93
C THR A 49 5.40 3.02 -3.48
N GLY A 50 5.73 4.16 -2.89
CA GLY A 50 5.97 4.31 -1.46
C GLY A 50 4.77 4.97 -0.80
N PHE A 51 4.17 4.30 0.17
CA PHE A 51 2.92 4.77 0.77
C PHE A 51 3.13 5.98 1.68
N TRP A 52 4.30 6.12 2.32
CA TRP A 52 4.65 7.32 3.07
C TRP A 52 4.61 8.59 2.22
N ASP A 53 5.04 8.49 0.96
CA ASP A 53 5.03 9.63 0.02
C ASP A 53 3.63 9.93 -0.49
N THR A 54 2.80 8.90 -0.69
CA THR A 54 1.60 8.99 -1.52
C THR A 54 0.29 9.07 -0.76
N PHE A 55 0.26 8.67 0.53
CA PHE A 55 -1.00 8.64 1.31
C PHE A 55 -1.60 10.01 1.56
N ARG A 56 -0.76 11.07 1.63
CA ARG A 56 -1.22 12.43 1.99
C ARG A 56 -1.98 13.11 0.87
N CYS A 57 -1.51 12.94 -0.38
CA CYS A 57 -2.04 13.71 -1.52
C CYS A 57 -2.46 12.81 -2.67
N LEU A 58 -1.62 11.87 -3.12
CA LEU A 58 -1.89 11.12 -4.33
C LEU A 58 -3.12 10.22 -4.18
N PHE A 59 -3.20 9.37 -3.17
CA PHE A 59 -4.36 8.49 -2.99
C PHE A 59 -5.65 9.26 -2.68
N PRO A 60 -5.66 10.31 -1.85
CA PRO A 60 -6.81 11.21 -1.73
C PRO A 60 -7.25 11.85 -3.06
N PHE A 61 -6.30 12.25 -3.90
CA PHE A 61 -6.57 12.75 -5.24
C PHE A 61 -7.18 11.67 -6.15
N LEU A 62 -6.63 10.45 -6.12
CA LEU A 62 -7.16 9.32 -6.89
C LEU A 62 -8.58 8.92 -6.43
N ASN A 63 -8.88 9.00 -5.14
CA ASN A 63 -10.24 8.78 -4.61
C ASN A 63 -11.25 9.75 -5.22
N LEU A 64 -10.83 10.99 -5.45
CA LEU A 64 -11.69 12.04 -5.99
C LEU A 64 -11.79 11.97 -7.52
N MET A 65 -10.64 11.86 -8.20
CA MET A 65 -10.58 12.04 -9.66
C MET A 65 -10.65 10.73 -10.44
N TYR A 66 -10.18 9.63 -9.84
CA TYR A 66 -10.05 8.33 -10.51
C TYR A 66 -10.51 7.18 -9.60
N PRO A 67 -11.75 7.23 -9.05
CA PRO A 67 -12.21 6.24 -8.05
C PRO A 67 -12.18 4.80 -8.58
N SER A 68 -12.54 4.57 -9.84
CA SER A 68 -12.50 3.23 -10.44
C SER A 68 -11.08 2.66 -10.55
N MET A 69 -10.09 3.52 -10.79
CA MET A 69 -8.68 3.12 -10.79
C MET A 69 -8.22 2.79 -9.37
N ASN A 70 -8.58 3.62 -8.39
CA ASN A 70 -8.20 3.35 -7.01
C ASN A 70 -8.89 2.10 -6.43
N THR A 71 -10.12 1.78 -6.85
CA THR A 71 -10.76 0.50 -6.51
C THR A 71 -9.90 -0.69 -6.94
N LYS A 72 -9.32 -0.67 -8.16
CA LYS A 72 -8.39 -1.71 -8.62
C LYS A 72 -7.10 -1.73 -7.80
N MET A 73 -6.60 -0.57 -7.37
CA MET A 73 -5.42 -0.50 -6.49
C MET A 73 -5.72 -1.08 -5.11
N GLN A 74 -6.92 -0.86 -4.55
CA GLN A 74 -7.34 -1.50 -3.30
C GLN A 74 -7.43 -3.02 -3.45
N GLU A 75 -7.95 -3.52 -4.60
CA GLU A 75 -7.93 -4.95 -4.91
C GLU A 75 -6.48 -5.48 -5.00
N GLY A 76 -5.57 -4.72 -5.60
CA GLY A 76 -4.15 -5.06 -5.62
C GLY A 76 -3.55 -5.17 -4.21
N LEU A 77 -3.98 -4.33 -3.26
CA LEU A 77 -3.57 -4.45 -1.85
C LEU A 77 -4.16 -5.70 -1.18
N VAL A 78 -5.41 -6.07 -1.52
CA VAL A 78 -6.00 -7.35 -1.09
C VAL A 78 -5.15 -8.53 -1.56
N ASN A 79 -4.77 -8.55 -2.84
CA ASN A 79 -3.95 -9.60 -3.42
C ASN A 79 -2.55 -9.62 -2.77
N THR A 80 -1.92 -8.47 -2.59
CA THR A 80 -0.64 -8.37 -1.88
C THR A 80 -0.71 -9.00 -0.49
N TYR A 81 -1.76 -8.72 0.27
CA TYR A 81 -1.92 -9.30 1.61
C TYR A 81 -2.13 -10.82 1.55
N LYS A 82 -3.00 -11.30 0.65
CA LYS A 82 -3.25 -12.74 0.48
C LYS A 82 -1.99 -13.52 0.08
N GLU A 83 -1.10 -12.91 -0.66
CA GLU A 83 0.10 -13.54 -1.22
C GLU A 83 1.33 -13.42 -0.32
N SER A 84 1.44 -12.35 0.46
CA SER A 84 2.60 -12.07 1.32
C SER A 84 2.34 -12.11 2.81
N GLY A 85 1.07 -12.03 3.23
CA GLY A 85 0.67 -11.89 4.63
C GLY A 85 0.76 -10.46 5.17
N PHE A 86 1.20 -9.47 4.38
CA PHE A 86 1.37 -8.08 4.81
C PHE A 86 0.94 -7.08 3.75
N LEU A 87 0.49 -5.90 4.19
CA LEU A 87 0.40 -4.73 3.32
C LEU A 87 1.81 -4.14 3.11
N PRO A 88 2.12 -3.61 1.92
CA PRO A 88 3.43 -3.05 1.63
C PRO A 88 3.54 -1.61 2.18
N GLU A 89 4.75 -1.20 2.59
CA GLU A 89 5.08 0.21 2.80
C GLU A 89 5.84 0.80 1.61
N TRP A 90 6.59 -0.03 0.92
CA TRP A 90 7.11 0.22 -0.42
C TRP A 90 7.02 -1.05 -1.26
N ALA A 91 6.38 -0.95 -2.43
CA ALA A 91 6.32 -2.03 -3.42
C ALA A 91 7.17 -1.67 -4.64
N SER A 92 8.19 -2.52 -5.01
CA SER A 92 9.01 -2.24 -6.20
C SER A 92 9.85 -3.45 -6.67
N PRO A 93 9.29 -4.36 -7.41
CA PRO A 93 8.12 -5.12 -7.03
C PRO A 93 8.38 -5.92 -5.75
N GLY A 94 7.30 -6.30 -5.07
CA GLY A 94 7.39 -6.92 -3.76
C GLY A 94 7.76 -5.94 -2.65
N HIS A 95 7.89 -6.44 -1.42
CA HIS A 95 8.23 -5.61 -0.26
C HIS A 95 9.67 -5.09 -0.34
N ARG A 96 9.84 -3.79 -0.05
CA ARG A 96 11.15 -3.13 0.10
C ARG A 96 11.33 -2.60 1.51
N GLY A 97 12.50 -2.86 2.09
CA GLY A 97 12.85 -2.46 3.44
C GLY A 97 13.37 -1.02 3.56
N CYS A 98 12.66 -0.03 3.05
CA CYS A 98 13.19 1.33 2.99
C CYS A 98 12.22 2.44 3.40
N MET A 99 10.97 2.13 3.74
CA MET A 99 9.98 3.13 4.16
C MET A 99 9.62 3.02 5.63
N VAL A 100 8.86 3.99 6.09
CA VAL A 100 8.52 4.19 7.50
C VAL A 100 7.02 4.18 7.72
N GLY A 101 6.58 3.68 8.88
CA GLY A 101 5.19 3.66 9.31
C GLY A 101 4.33 2.65 8.55
N ASN A 102 3.03 2.65 8.88
CA ASN A 102 2.01 1.81 8.24
C ASN A 102 1.08 2.66 7.37
N ASN A 103 1.66 3.35 6.38
CA ASN A 103 0.92 4.34 5.59
C ASN A 103 -0.02 3.71 4.54
N SER A 104 0.20 2.46 4.18
CA SER A 104 -0.76 1.67 3.40
C SER A 104 -2.10 1.54 4.12
N ALA A 105 -2.09 1.41 5.46
CA ALA A 105 -3.31 1.42 6.27
C ALA A 105 -4.09 2.74 6.13
N SER A 106 -3.39 3.88 6.04
CA SER A 106 -4.02 5.19 5.81
C SER A 106 -4.70 5.26 4.44
N VAL A 107 -4.07 4.68 3.41
CA VAL A 107 -4.63 4.60 2.05
C VAL A 107 -5.90 3.75 2.02
N VAL A 108 -5.90 2.61 2.71
CA VAL A 108 -7.08 1.73 2.84
C VAL A 108 -8.20 2.46 3.58
N ALA A 109 -7.90 3.09 4.71
CA ALA A 109 -8.88 3.80 5.53
C ALA A 109 -9.50 4.99 4.77
N ASP A 110 -8.71 5.77 4.05
CA ASP A 110 -9.18 6.92 3.26
C ASP A 110 -10.13 6.47 2.13
N ALA A 111 -9.78 5.40 1.41
CA ALA A 111 -10.63 4.84 0.37
C ALA A 111 -11.98 4.35 0.93
N TYR A 112 -11.96 3.63 2.04
CA TYR A 112 -13.16 3.14 2.71
C TYR A 112 -14.06 4.27 3.21
N LEU A 113 -13.49 5.25 3.93
CA LEU A 113 -14.24 6.39 4.49
C LEU A 113 -14.84 7.30 3.41
N LYS A 114 -14.23 7.36 2.24
CA LYS A 114 -14.78 8.07 1.06
C LYS A 114 -15.78 7.24 0.27
N GLY A 115 -16.10 6.04 0.73
CA GLY A 115 -17.17 5.22 0.16
C GLY A 115 -16.78 4.43 -1.08
N LEU A 116 -15.50 4.24 -1.37
CA LEU A 116 -15.07 3.34 -2.44
C LEU A 116 -15.50 1.91 -2.13
N LYS A 117 -15.99 1.21 -3.14
CA LYS A 117 -16.51 -0.16 -3.04
C LYS A 117 -15.98 -0.99 -4.22
N GLY A 118 -16.20 -2.31 -4.17
CA GLY A 118 -15.83 -3.22 -5.26
C GLY A 118 -14.51 -3.94 -5.02
N TYR A 119 -14.04 -3.96 -3.78
CA TYR A 119 -12.89 -4.74 -3.30
C TYR A 119 -13.21 -5.37 -1.95
N ASP A 120 -12.43 -6.36 -1.53
CA ASP A 120 -12.62 -7.10 -0.27
C ASP A 120 -12.11 -6.30 0.93
N ILE A 121 -12.99 -5.48 1.50
CA ILE A 121 -12.65 -4.61 2.65
C ILE A 121 -12.38 -5.42 3.93
N GLU A 122 -13.02 -6.58 4.11
CA GLU A 122 -12.81 -7.41 5.29
C GLU A 122 -11.38 -7.96 5.30
N THR A 123 -10.89 -8.44 4.16
CA THR A 123 -9.49 -8.83 4.01
C THR A 123 -8.54 -7.65 4.28
N LEU A 124 -8.84 -6.44 3.81
CA LEU A 124 -7.99 -5.27 4.09
C LEU A 124 -8.04 -4.86 5.57
N TRP A 125 -9.18 -5.01 6.22
CA TRP A 125 -9.28 -4.77 7.66
C TRP A 125 -8.41 -5.75 8.47
N GLU A 126 -8.44 -7.05 8.13
CA GLU A 126 -7.54 -8.03 8.73
C GLU A 126 -6.07 -7.70 8.45
N ALA A 127 -5.75 -7.28 7.23
CA ALA A 127 -4.40 -6.87 6.85
C ALA A 127 -3.88 -5.68 7.67
N VAL A 128 -4.70 -4.66 7.88
CA VAL A 128 -4.37 -3.49 8.71
C VAL A 128 -4.15 -3.90 10.16
N LYS A 129 -5.04 -4.72 10.75
CA LYS A 129 -4.88 -5.23 12.11
C LYS A 129 -3.61 -6.07 12.26
N HIS A 130 -3.34 -6.94 11.29
CA HIS A 130 -2.14 -7.76 11.29
C HIS A 130 -0.88 -6.90 11.23
N GLY A 131 -0.80 -5.97 10.27
CA GLY A 131 0.34 -5.07 10.13
C GLY A 131 0.59 -4.17 11.36
N ALA A 132 -0.46 -3.83 12.10
CA ALA A 132 -0.33 -3.05 13.35
C ALA A 132 0.23 -3.88 14.52
N ASN A 133 0.19 -5.22 14.46
CA ASN A 133 0.54 -6.12 15.56
C ASN A 133 1.62 -7.15 15.19
N ALA A 134 2.24 -7.03 14.04
CA ALA A 134 3.27 -7.94 13.56
C ALA A 134 4.33 -7.21 12.75
N VAL A 135 5.48 -7.86 12.58
CA VAL A 135 6.58 -7.41 11.71
C VAL A 135 6.86 -8.51 10.70
N HIS A 136 7.03 -8.14 9.44
CA HIS A 136 7.39 -9.10 8.40
C HIS A 136 8.76 -9.74 8.70
N PRO A 137 8.91 -11.07 8.62
CA PRO A 137 10.10 -11.76 9.11
C PRO A 137 11.39 -11.35 8.38
N ASN A 138 11.30 -10.96 7.11
CA ASN A 138 12.45 -10.66 6.27
C ASN A 138 12.56 -9.17 5.86
N VAL A 139 11.55 -8.34 6.18
CA VAL A 139 11.50 -6.93 5.77
C VAL A 139 11.05 -6.08 6.95
N GLY A 140 11.99 -5.63 7.75
CA GLY A 140 11.75 -4.97 9.04
C GLY A 140 10.97 -3.65 9.00
N SER A 141 10.80 -3.05 7.82
CA SER A 141 9.95 -1.86 7.63
C SER A 141 8.51 -2.20 7.22
N THR A 142 8.19 -3.49 7.08
CA THR A 142 6.84 -3.96 6.75
C THR A 142 6.21 -4.53 8.01
N GLY A 143 4.99 -4.11 8.33
CA GLY A 143 4.40 -4.26 9.64
C GLY A 143 4.88 -3.19 10.62
N ARG A 144 4.63 -3.36 11.91
CA ARG A 144 4.92 -2.34 12.94
C ARG A 144 5.99 -2.79 13.91
N LEU A 145 7.20 -2.31 13.72
CA LEU A 145 8.31 -2.56 14.63
C LEU A 145 8.05 -1.87 15.98
N GLY A 146 8.22 -2.61 17.09
CA GLY A 146 7.98 -2.12 18.44
C GLY A 146 6.52 -2.18 18.89
N HIS A 147 5.65 -2.85 18.13
CA HIS A 147 4.23 -3.02 18.48
C HIS A 147 4.04 -3.64 19.88
N GLU A 148 4.90 -4.54 20.30
CA GLU A 148 4.87 -5.18 21.61
C GLU A 148 5.05 -4.19 22.76
N TYR A 149 5.90 -3.17 22.59
CA TYR A 149 6.06 -2.08 23.54
C TYR A 149 4.86 -1.15 23.49
N TYR A 150 4.45 -0.75 22.29
CA TYR A 150 3.33 0.15 22.11
C TYR A 150 2.03 -0.43 22.70
N ASN A 151 1.74 -1.69 22.43
CA ASN A 151 0.53 -2.36 22.94
C ASN A 151 0.52 -2.47 24.48
N LYS A 152 1.69 -2.53 25.11
CA LYS A 152 1.81 -2.64 26.56
C LYS A 152 1.90 -1.28 27.26
N LEU A 153 2.59 -0.32 26.66
CA LEU A 153 2.98 0.94 27.32
C LEU A 153 2.25 2.17 26.75
N GLY A 154 1.65 2.06 25.53
CA GLY A 154 1.12 3.19 24.79
C GLY A 154 2.17 4.01 24.03
N TYR A 155 3.43 3.60 24.08
CA TYR A 155 4.56 4.21 23.35
C TYR A 155 5.68 3.19 23.15
N VAL A 156 6.62 3.51 22.25
CA VAL A 156 7.86 2.73 22.07
C VAL A 156 9.00 3.43 22.76
N PRO A 157 9.66 2.81 23.78
CA PRO A 157 10.78 3.42 24.50
C PRO A 157 12.00 3.64 23.57
N TYR A 158 12.70 4.76 23.76
CA TYR A 158 13.88 5.09 22.94
C TYR A 158 15.08 4.15 23.15
N ASN A 159 15.13 3.49 24.31
CA ASN A 159 16.27 2.66 24.75
C ASN A 159 16.08 1.16 24.50
N VAL A 160 15.13 0.78 23.68
CA VAL A 160 14.86 -0.66 23.34
C VAL A 160 15.51 -1.11 22.04
N GLY A 161 16.43 -0.34 21.49
CA GLY A 161 17.20 -0.72 20.31
C GLY A 161 16.44 -0.62 18.96
N ILE A 162 15.31 0.08 18.97
CA ILE A 162 14.47 0.29 17.75
C ILE A 162 14.81 1.63 17.10
N ASN A 163 15.98 2.16 17.29
CA ASN A 163 16.55 3.33 16.59
C ASN A 163 15.50 4.38 16.10
N GLU A 164 15.63 4.83 14.86
CA GLU A 164 14.70 5.74 14.22
C GLU A 164 13.26 5.22 14.11
N ASN A 165 13.06 3.92 14.15
CA ASN A 165 11.74 3.30 14.04
C ASN A 165 10.86 3.60 15.27
N ALA A 166 11.44 3.86 16.43
CA ALA A 166 10.70 4.31 17.61
C ALA A 166 9.98 5.65 17.38
N ALA A 167 10.55 6.53 16.55
CA ALA A 167 9.93 7.79 16.16
C ALA A 167 8.97 7.64 14.96
N ARG A 168 8.94 6.46 14.34
CA ARG A 168 8.17 6.18 13.12
C ARG A 168 6.93 5.33 13.39
N THR A 169 6.86 4.74 14.55
CA THR A 169 5.70 3.98 15.04
C THR A 169 4.80 4.85 15.89
#